data_aba2ba330d939796aa08422068538300
#
_entry.id   aba2ba330d939796aa08422068538300
#
_cell.length_a   1.000
_cell.length_b   1.000
_cell.length_c   1.000
_cell.angle_alpha   90.00
_cell.angle_beta   90.00
_cell.angle_gamma   90.00
#
_symmetry.space_group_name_H-M   'P 1'
#
loop_
_entity.id
_entity.type
_entity.pdbx_description
1 polymer ?
#
loop_
_entity_poly.entity_id
_entity_poly.type
_entity_poly.pdbx_seq_one_letter_code
_entity_poly.pdbx_strand_id
1 'polypeptide(L)'
;YELTEEKIGILHDFFNKLNLSKRNTEISEQIIKEIKSRLNFMVNVGLDYLTLNRSSGTLSGGESQRIRLATQIGSQLVGVLYILDEPTIGLHQRDNQRLIKTLQHLRDIGNTVIVVEHDENTIMSADWVLDLGPRAGTHGGKIIASGTPKEIAANKKSLTGKYLTRKTSIKLQSKHRKGSGKLLTLIGARGNNLKNITVK
;
A
#
# COMPACT_ATOMS: atom_id res chain seq x y z
N TYR A 1 3.60 -22.26 18.21
CA TYR A 1 2.23 -22.33 17.66
C TYR A 1 1.43 -21.10 18.08
N GLU A 2 1.26 -20.82 19.37
CA GLU A 2 0.45 -19.71 19.89
C GLU A 2 0.79 -18.34 19.25
N LEU A 3 2.08 -18.00 19.17
CA LEU A 3 2.52 -16.73 18.57
C LEU A 3 2.15 -16.60 17.07
N THR A 4 2.11 -17.69 16.32
CA THR A 4 1.81 -17.62 14.89
C THR A 4 0.32 -17.42 14.59
N GLU A 5 -0.55 -17.67 15.55
CA GLU A 5 -2.00 -17.46 15.47
C GLU A 5 -2.39 -16.01 15.81
N GLU A 6 -1.49 -15.28 16.46
CA GLU A 6 -1.71 -13.87 16.79
C GLU A 6 -1.54 -12.96 15.59
N LYS A 7 -2.24 -11.82 15.63
CA LYS A 7 -2.12 -10.79 14.59
C LYS A 7 -0.73 -10.14 14.63
N ILE A 8 -0.22 -9.80 13.47
CA ILE A 8 1.10 -9.15 13.32
C ILE A 8 1.22 -7.89 14.19
N GLY A 9 0.16 -7.09 14.31
CA GLY A 9 0.15 -5.92 15.19
C GLY A 9 0.36 -6.28 16.66
N ILE A 10 -0.27 -7.36 17.14
CA ILE A 10 -0.09 -7.88 18.51
C ILE A 10 1.33 -8.41 18.71
N LEU A 11 1.84 -9.15 17.72
CA LEU A 11 3.22 -9.65 17.76
C LEU A 11 4.25 -8.51 17.80
N HIS A 12 4.03 -7.48 16.99
CA HIS A 12 4.89 -6.29 16.99
C HIS A 12 4.95 -5.65 18.38
N ASP A 13 3.80 -5.46 19.03
CA ASP A 13 3.74 -4.90 20.38
C ASP A 13 4.37 -5.82 21.41
N PHE A 14 4.14 -7.13 21.31
CA PHE A 14 4.75 -8.14 22.18
C PHE A 14 6.27 -8.07 22.11
N PHE A 15 6.87 -8.14 20.91
CA PHE A 15 8.32 -8.10 20.76
C PHE A 15 8.92 -6.76 21.18
N ASN A 16 8.21 -5.66 21.04
CA ASN A 16 8.69 -4.36 21.50
C ASN A 16 8.71 -4.23 23.03
N LYS A 17 7.77 -4.87 23.72
CA LYS A 17 7.68 -4.89 25.19
C LYS A 17 8.44 -6.06 25.82
N LEU A 18 9.02 -6.95 25.01
CA LEU A 18 9.70 -8.14 25.50
C LEU A 18 10.93 -7.76 26.35
N ASN A 19 10.90 -8.19 27.60
CA ASN A 19 11.97 -7.97 28.57
C ASN A 19 12.67 -9.30 28.88
N LEU A 20 13.92 -9.42 28.51
CA LEU A 20 14.71 -10.64 28.71
C LEU A 20 15.79 -10.42 29.75
N SER A 21 16.28 -11.51 30.36
CA SER A 21 17.47 -11.46 31.21
C SER A 21 18.67 -10.99 30.37
N LYS A 22 19.68 -10.39 31.03
CA LYS A 22 20.89 -9.87 30.34
C LYS A 22 21.52 -10.92 29.43
N ARG A 23 21.69 -12.16 29.91
CA ARG A 23 22.23 -13.27 29.13
C ARG A 23 21.39 -13.60 27.88
N ASN A 24 20.06 -13.66 28.03
CA ASN A 24 19.16 -13.96 26.90
C ASN A 24 19.12 -12.82 25.91
N THR A 25 19.22 -11.58 26.37
CA THR A 25 19.30 -10.41 25.48
C THR A 25 20.54 -10.49 24.59
N GLU A 26 21.72 -10.76 25.18
CA GLU A 26 22.97 -10.90 24.43
C GLU A 26 22.91 -12.01 23.37
N ILE A 27 22.31 -13.17 23.73
CA ILE A 27 22.19 -14.31 22.80
C ILE A 27 21.20 -14.04 21.66
N SER A 28 20.10 -13.35 21.93
CA SER A 28 18.98 -13.20 20.98
C SER A 28 18.94 -11.84 20.29
N GLU A 29 19.88 -10.94 20.58
CA GLU A 29 19.85 -9.54 20.12
C GLU A 29 19.62 -9.41 18.61
N GLN A 30 20.43 -10.11 17.82
CA GLN A 30 20.32 -10.04 16.36
C GLN A 30 19.00 -10.62 15.84
N ILE A 31 18.56 -11.75 16.43
CA ILE A 31 17.32 -12.42 16.04
C ILE A 31 16.11 -11.52 16.34
N ILE A 32 16.08 -10.96 17.55
CA ILE A 32 14.97 -10.06 17.96
C ILE A 32 14.96 -8.77 17.14
N LYS A 33 16.13 -8.21 16.84
CA LYS A 33 16.26 -7.03 15.97
C LYS A 33 15.67 -7.31 14.59
N GLU A 34 15.98 -8.45 14.00
CA GLU A 34 15.46 -8.86 12.68
C GLU A 34 13.94 -9.09 12.73
N ILE A 35 13.43 -9.79 13.75
CA ILE A 35 11.99 -10.01 13.94
C ILE A 35 11.26 -8.66 14.06
N LYS A 36 11.75 -7.76 14.92
CA LYS A 36 11.17 -6.43 15.12
C LYS A 36 11.16 -5.63 13.81
N SER A 37 12.24 -5.65 13.06
CA SER A 37 12.35 -4.95 11.78
C SER A 37 11.29 -5.43 10.79
N ARG A 38 11.13 -6.75 10.62
CA ARG A 38 10.15 -7.35 9.72
C ARG A 38 8.71 -7.10 10.18
N LEU A 39 8.42 -7.27 11.47
CA LEU A 39 7.09 -6.99 12.01
C LEU A 39 6.72 -5.50 11.87
N ASN A 40 7.65 -4.60 12.20
CA ASN A 40 7.45 -3.16 12.03
C ASN A 40 7.14 -2.80 10.57
N PHE A 41 7.87 -3.41 9.63
CA PHE A 41 7.60 -3.21 8.22
C PHE A 41 6.21 -3.70 7.84
N MET A 42 5.81 -4.92 8.25
CA MET A 42 4.48 -5.47 7.94
C MET A 42 3.36 -4.59 8.50
N VAL A 43 3.54 -4.01 9.69
CA VAL A 43 2.60 -3.01 10.26
C VAL A 43 2.57 -1.75 9.39
N ASN A 44 3.73 -1.25 8.96
CA ASN A 44 3.82 -0.02 8.16
C ASN A 44 3.20 -0.15 6.77
N VAL A 45 3.17 -1.36 6.20
CA VAL A 45 2.49 -1.62 4.92
C VAL A 45 1.02 -2.04 5.08
N GLY A 46 0.45 -1.92 6.28
CA GLY A 46 -0.96 -2.18 6.56
C GLY A 46 -1.33 -3.67 6.59
N LEU A 47 -0.41 -4.54 7.04
CA LEU A 47 -0.63 -5.98 7.21
C LEU A 47 -0.76 -6.39 8.68
N ASP A 48 -1.02 -5.45 9.58
CA ASP A 48 -1.12 -5.64 11.03
C ASP A 48 -2.25 -6.59 11.45
N TYR A 49 -3.27 -6.74 10.62
CA TYR A 49 -4.43 -7.61 10.85
C TYR A 49 -4.19 -9.08 10.47
N LEU A 50 -3.16 -9.39 9.69
CA LEU A 50 -2.82 -10.76 9.28
C LEU A 50 -2.22 -11.56 10.43
N THR A 51 -2.32 -12.89 10.32
CA THR A 51 -1.62 -13.84 11.19
C THR A 51 -0.51 -14.56 10.44
N LEU A 52 0.56 -14.98 11.12
CA LEU A 52 1.69 -15.65 10.46
C LEU A 52 1.35 -17.06 9.97
N ASN A 53 0.34 -17.70 10.55
CA ASN A 53 -0.15 -19.03 10.14
C ASN A 53 -1.12 -18.99 8.95
N ARG A 54 -1.43 -17.80 8.42
CA ARG A 54 -2.36 -17.67 7.30
C ARG A 54 -1.78 -18.29 6.03
N SER A 55 -2.55 -19.19 5.41
CA SER A 55 -2.14 -19.84 4.16
C SER A 55 -1.97 -18.81 3.03
N SER A 56 -0.85 -18.89 2.29
CA SER A 56 -0.54 -17.99 1.18
C SER A 56 -1.59 -17.98 0.08
N GLY A 57 -2.28 -19.11 -0.13
CA GLY A 57 -3.37 -19.22 -1.12
C GLY A 57 -4.62 -18.41 -0.76
N THR A 58 -4.74 -17.91 0.47
CA THR A 58 -5.87 -17.07 0.92
C THR A 58 -5.56 -15.57 0.88
N LEU A 59 -4.33 -15.21 0.51
CA LEU A 59 -3.90 -13.82 0.41
C LEU A 59 -4.40 -13.17 -0.88
N SER A 60 -4.80 -11.93 -0.80
CA SER A 60 -5.01 -11.10 -2.00
C SER A 60 -3.69 -10.79 -2.71
N GLY A 61 -3.75 -10.40 -3.98
CA GLY A 61 -2.55 -10.01 -4.74
C GLY A 61 -1.75 -8.90 -4.05
N GLY A 62 -2.44 -7.87 -3.55
CA GLY A 62 -1.80 -6.77 -2.83
C GLY A 62 -1.16 -7.20 -1.49
N GLU A 63 -1.81 -8.11 -0.72
CA GLU A 63 -1.22 -8.67 0.50
C GLU A 63 0.06 -9.45 0.19
N SER A 64 0.02 -10.32 -0.83
CA SER A 64 1.17 -11.11 -1.26
C SER A 64 2.34 -10.24 -1.71
N GLN A 65 2.06 -9.17 -2.45
CA GLN A 65 3.08 -8.22 -2.91
C GLN A 65 3.74 -7.49 -1.73
N ARG A 66 2.95 -7.03 -0.76
CA ARG A 66 3.46 -6.37 0.44
C ARG A 66 4.27 -7.31 1.34
N ILE A 67 3.88 -8.58 1.46
CA ILE A 67 4.68 -9.59 2.18
C ILE A 67 6.02 -9.81 1.50
N ARG A 68 6.06 -9.92 0.15
CA ARG A 68 7.32 -10.02 -0.60
C ARG A 68 8.21 -8.80 -0.35
N LEU A 69 7.62 -7.62 -0.37
CA LEU A 69 8.35 -6.38 -0.06
C LEU A 69 8.91 -6.41 1.36
N ALA A 70 8.14 -6.89 2.35
CA ALA A 70 8.58 -7.06 3.73
C ALA A 70 9.80 -7.98 3.87
N THR A 71 9.82 -9.08 3.12
CA THR A 71 10.96 -10.02 3.15
C THR A 71 12.23 -9.43 2.54
N GLN A 72 12.09 -8.60 1.51
CA GLN A 72 13.21 -7.95 0.83
C GLN A 72 13.85 -6.84 1.67
N ILE A 73 13.02 -6.06 2.37
CA ILE A 73 13.49 -4.94 3.20
C ILE A 73 14.17 -5.41 4.47
N GLY A 74 13.72 -6.51 5.07
CA GLY A 74 14.38 -7.11 6.24
C GLY A 74 15.84 -7.47 6.00
N SER A 75 16.27 -7.62 4.74
CA SER A 75 17.66 -7.90 4.37
C SER A 75 18.60 -6.68 4.43
N GLN A 76 18.08 -5.46 4.62
CA GLN A 76 18.82 -4.18 4.59
C GLN A 76 19.79 -4.05 3.40
N LEU A 77 19.43 -4.65 2.26
CA LEU A 77 20.24 -4.58 1.05
C LEU A 77 20.29 -3.13 0.54
N VAL A 78 21.46 -2.71 0.14
CA VAL A 78 21.74 -1.40 -0.46
C VAL A 78 22.14 -1.60 -1.92
N GLY A 79 21.80 -0.65 -2.80
CA GLY A 79 22.09 -0.72 -4.22
C GLY A 79 21.17 -1.67 -5.00
N VAL A 80 19.99 -1.98 -4.46
CA VAL A 80 18.98 -2.83 -5.09
C VAL A 80 17.99 -2.00 -5.89
N LEU A 81 17.51 -2.54 -7.00
CA LEU A 81 16.38 -2.01 -7.78
C LEU A 81 15.10 -2.71 -7.34
N TYR A 82 14.17 -1.96 -6.76
CA TYR A 82 12.81 -2.40 -6.45
C TYR A 82 11.86 -1.96 -7.54
N ILE A 83 11.07 -2.89 -8.07
CA ILE A 83 10.01 -2.59 -9.06
C ILE A 83 8.68 -3.05 -8.45
N LEU A 84 7.74 -2.13 -8.31
CA LEU A 84 6.45 -2.35 -7.68
C LEU A 84 5.34 -1.95 -8.66
N ASP A 85 4.37 -2.83 -8.80
CA ASP A 85 3.19 -2.60 -9.64
C ASP A 85 1.96 -2.40 -8.74
N GLU A 86 1.40 -1.17 -8.77
CA GLU A 86 0.22 -0.75 -8.00
C GLU A 86 0.24 -1.18 -6.52
N PRO A 87 1.32 -0.90 -5.74
CA PRO A 87 1.44 -1.39 -4.37
C PRO A 87 0.41 -0.78 -3.41
N THR A 88 -0.26 0.32 -3.79
CA THR A 88 -1.33 0.95 -2.99
C THR A 88 -2.68 0.28 -3.15
N ILE A 89 -2.83 -0.66 -4.08
CA ILE A 89 -4.12 -1.31 -4.36
C ILE A 89 -4.69 -1.99 -3.11
N GLY A 90 -5.96 -1.71 -2.81
CA GLY A 90 -6.65 -2.27 -1.64
C GLY A 90 -6.21 -1.70 -0.29
N LEU A 91 -5.36 -0.66 -0.27
CA LEU A 91 -5.01 0.06 0.96
C LEU A 91 -6.02 1.17 1.27
N HIS A 92 -6.24 1.40 2.55
CA HIS A 92 -6.91 2.61 3.00
C HIS A 92 -5.97 3.82 2.85
N GLN A 93 -6.51 5.01 2.63
CA GLN A 93 -5.72 6.24 2.40
C GLN A 93 -4.68 6.52 3.50
N ARG A 94 -4.97 6.16 4.75
CA ARG A 94 -4.03 6.25 5.88
C ARG A 94 -2.82 5.34 5.70
N ASP A 95 -3.03 4.15 5.17
CA ASP A 95 -1.98 3.14 5.01
C ASP A 95 -1.12 3.43 3.78
N ASN A 96 -1.68 4.08 2.74
CA ASN A 96 -0.94 4.58 1.60
C ASN A 96 0.21 5.51 2.05
N GLN A 97 -0.04 6.43 2.99
CA GLN A 97 0.99 7.33 3.49
C GLN A 97 2.13 6.58 4.21
N ARG A 98 1.81 5.51 4.92
CA ARG A 98 2.83 4.67 5.58
C ARG A 98 3.67 3.93 4.55
N LEU A 99 3.03 3.36 3.52
CA LEU A 99 3.72 2.71 2.43
C LEU A 99 4.66 3.69 1.70
N ILE A 100 4.18 4.88 1.34
CA ILE A 100 5.00 5.92 0.69
C ILE A 100 6.24 6.24 1.52
N LYS A 101 6.09 6.48 2.83
CA LYS A 101 7.24 6.73 3.73
C LYS A 101 8.23 5.57 3.74
N THR A 102 7.74 4.34 3.68
CA THR A 102 8.58 3.16 3.65
C THR A 102 9.36 3.07 2.33
N LEU A 103 8.72 3.36 1.20
CA LEU A 103 9.38 3.40 -0.11
C LEU A 103 10.44 4.52 -0.18
N GLN A 104 10.13 5.68 0.38
CA GLN A 104 11.10 6.77 0.51
C GLN A 104 12.29 6.37 1.39
N HIS A 105 12.06 5.69 2.50
CA HIS A 105 13.14 5.18 3.34
C HIS A 105 14.03 4.19 2.59
N LEU A 106 13.46 3.28 1.78
CA LEU A 106 14.26 2.38 0.92
C LEU A 106 15.15 3.13 -0.04
N ARG A 107 14.65 4.18 -0.67
CA ARG A 107 15.43 5.08 -1.52
C ARG A 107 16.57 5.74 -0.73
N ASP A 108 16.24 6.30 0.43
CA ASP A 108 17.17 7.09 1.25
C ASP A 108 18.35 6.26 1.77
N ILE A 109 18.18 4.95 1.96
CA ILE A 109 19.29 4.04 2.31
C ILE A 109 20.13 3.58 1.10
N GLY A 110 19.88 4.14 -0.10
CA GLY A 110 20.71 3.93 -1.28
C GLY A 110 20.16 2.92 -2.30
N ASN A 111 18.85 2.68 -2.31
CA ASN A 111 18.21 1.85 -3.32
C ASN A 111 17.53 2.69 -4.40
N THR A 112 17.24 2.04 -5.54
CA THR A 112 16.38 2.60 -6.58
C THR A 112 15.00 1.98 -6.49
N VAL A 113 13.96 2.80 -6.46
CA VAL A 113 12.57 2.33 -6.34
C VAL A 113 11.77 2.84 -7.54
N ILE A 114 11.27 1.91 -8.35
CA ILE A 114 10.35 2.19 -9.47
C ILE A 114 8.97 1.70 -9.06
N VAL A 115 7.98 2.59 -9.17
CA VAL A 115 6.60 2.30 -8.81
C VAL A 115 5.70 2.62 -9.99
N VAL A 116 4.90 1.64 -10.42
CA VAL A 116 3.81 1.88 -11.37
C VAL A 116 2.58 2.23 -10.53
N GLU A 117 2.06 3.44 -10.67
CA GLU A 117 0.98 3.93 -9.81
C GLU A 117 0.07 4.95 -10.50
N HIS A 118 -1.15 5.04 -9.98
CA HIS A 118 -2.16 6.01 -10.40
C HIS A 118 -2.72 6.82 -9.22
N ASP A 119 -2.25 6.56 -8.00
CA ASP A 119 -2.61 7.35 -6.82
C ASP A 119 -1.91 8.71 -6.81
N GLU A 120 -2.70 9.79 -6.62
CA GLU A 120 -2.20 11.17 -6.64
C GLU A 120 -1.10 11.41 -5.61
N ASN A 121 -1.25 10.90 -4.38
CA ASN A 121 -0.29 11.13 -3.30
C ASN A 121 1.03 10.42 -3.59
N THR A 122 0.97 9.21 -4.15
CA THR A 122 2.16 8.45 -4.53
C THR A 122 2.92 9.16 -5.65
N ILE A 123 2.23 9.61 -6.70
CA ILE A 123 2.82 10.35 -7.82
C ILE A 123 3.47 11.65 -7.31
N MET A 124 2.77 12.42 -6.48
CA MET A 124 3.26 13.68 -5.92
C MET A 124 4.43 13.52 -4.95
N SER A 125 4.63 12.32 -4.41
CA SER A 125 5.71 11.99 -3.48
C SER A 125 6.96 11.43 -4.18
N ALA A 126 6.91 11.20 -5.50
CA ALA A 126 8.03 10.71 -6.28
C ALA A 126 9.08 11.82 -6.54
N ASP A 127 10.34 11.42 -6.71
CA ASP A 127 11.41 12.34 -7.14
C ASP A 127 11.29 12.63 -8.64
N TRP A 128 10.90 11.62 -9.41
CA TRP A 128 10.78 11.66 -10.85
C TRP A 128 9.58 10.86 -11.34
N VAL A 129 8.88 11.35 -12.34
CA VAL A 129 7.70 10.71 -12.93
C VAL A 129 7.89 10.56 -14.43
N LEU A 130 7.56 9.38 -14.93
CA LEU A 130 7.42 9.07 -16.35
C LEU A 130 5.94 8.89 -16.67
N ASP A 131 5.37 9.81 -17.44
CA ASP A 131 3.97 9.74 -17.88
C ASP A 131 3.89 9.02 -19.22
N LEU A 132 3.28 7.85 -19.24
CA LEU A 132 3.15 6.99 -20.41
C LEU A 132 1.75 7.09 -21.02
N GLY A 133 1.66 7.20 -22.34
CA GLY A 133 0.37 7.27 -23.01
C GLY A 133 0.48 7.42 -24.53
N PRO A 134 -0.47 8.11 -25.18
CA PRO A 134 -1.76 8.64 -24.66
C PRO A 134 -2.85 7.59 -24.47
N ARG A 135 -2.64 6.37 -24.95
CA ARG A 135 -3.58 5.23 -24.93
C ARG A 135 -2.88 3.99 -24.39
N ALA A 136 -3.62 2.88 -24.28
CA ALA A 136 -3.09 1.58 -23.90
C ALA A 136 -2.89 0.68 -25.15
N GLY A 137 -2.21 -0.46 -24.96
CA GLY A 137 -1.98 -1.44 -25.98
C GLY A 137 -1.10 -0.96 -27.12
N THR A 138 -1.39 -1.40 -28.35
CA THR A 138 -0.59 -1.11 -29.56
C THR A 138 -0.47 0.39 -29.88
N HIS A 139 -1.37 1.22 -29.38
CA HIS A 139 -1.37 2.67 -29.58
C HIS A 139 -0.87 3.48 -28.38
N GLY A 140 -0.37 2.81 -27.34
CA GLY A 140 0.16 3.40 -26.12
C GLY A 140 1.68 3.28 -25.98
N GLY A 141 2.17 3.39 -24.75
CA GLY A 141 3.56 3.13 -24.39
C GLY A 141 4.55 4.21 -24.81
N LYS A 142 4.11 5.39 -25.23
CA LYS A 142 5.00 6.54 -25.52
C LYS A 142 5.20 7.38 -24.28
N ILE A 143 6.40 7.89 -24.07
CA ILE A 143 6.65 8.88 -23.02
C ILE A 143 6.01 10.21 -23.46
N ILE A 144 4.98 10.63 -22.74
CA ILE A 144 4.27 11.90 -22.98
C ILE A 144 4.93 13.03 -22.23
N ALA A 145 5.39 12.77 -21.02
CA ALA A 145 6.10 13.70 -20.17
C ALA A 145 7.07 12.94 -19.25
N SER A 146 8.15 13.61 -18.88
CA SER A 146 9.17 13.11 -17.93
C SER A 146 9.67 14.30 -17.13
N GLY A 147 9.76 14.15 -15.82
CA GLY A 147 10.22 15.22 -14.93
C GLY A 147 9.75 15.03 -13.50
N THR A 148 9.95 16.04 -12.69
CA THR A 148 9.42 16.11 -11.33
C THR A 148 7.88 16.14 -11.34
N PRO A 149 7.20 15.74 -10.27
CA PRO A 149 5.74 15.81 -10.18
C PRO A 149 5.17 17.20 -10.53
N LYS A 150 5.87 18.27 -10.15
CA LYS A 150 5.49 19.66 -10.47
C LYS A 150 5.57 19.95 -11.97
N GLU A 151 6.59 19.47 -12.65
CA GLU A 151 6.77 19.61 -14.10
C GLU A 151 5.71 18.82 -14.87
N ILE A 152 5.38 17.61 -14.42
CA ILE A 152 4.27 16.82 -14.98
C ILE A 152 2.95 17.54 -14.81
N ALA A 153 2.67 18.10 -13.62
CA ALA A 153 1.46 18.86 -13.34
C ALA A 153 1.34 20.13 -14.23
N ALA A 154 2.47 20.75 -14.58
CA ALA A 154 2.50 21.91 -15.47
C ALA A 154 2.38 21.55 -16.96
N ASN A 155 2.61 20.31 -17.35
CA ASN A 155 2.65 19.88 -18.75
C ASN A 155 1.24 19.80 -19.36
N LYS A 156 0.96 20.64 -20.33
CA LYS A 156 -0.37 20.71 -21.01
C LYS A 156 -0.71 19.44 -21.80
N LYS A 157 0.29 18.65 -22.23
CA LYS A 157 0.10 17.41 -22.99
C LYS A 157 -0.19 16.22 -22.08
N SER A 158 0.23 16.27 -20.82
CA SER A 158 0.02 15.23 -19.84
C SER A 158 -1.43 15.19 -19.37
N LEU A 159 -2.10 14.05 -19.56
CA LEU A 159 -3.42 13.80 -18.98
C LEU A 159 -3.32 13.69 -17.46
N THR A 160 -2.32 12.96 -16.98
CA THR A 160 -1.99 12.84 -15.56
C THR A 160 -1.82 14.22 -14.91
N GLY A 161 -1.04 15.12 -15.56
CA GLY A 161 -0.86 16.48 -15.08
C GLY A 161 -2.16 17.30 -15.00
N LYS A 162 -3.10 17.09 -15.94
CA LYS A 162 -4.42 17.74 -15.88
C LYS A 162 -5.25 17.28 -14.70
N TYR A 163 -5.19 16.00 -14.34
CA TYR A 163 -5.87 15.46 -13.16
C TYR A 163 -5.21 15.94 -11.87
N LEU A 164 -3.88 15.88 -11.76
CA LEU A 164 -3.13 16.37 -10.61
C LEU A 164 -3.41 17.86 -10.30
N THR A 165 -3.63 18.67 -11.34
CA THR A 165 -3.97 20.09 -11.18
C THR A 165 -5.47 20.35 -11.05
N ARG A 166 -6.29 19.30 -11.02
CA ARG A 166 -7.77 19.39 -11.00
C ARG A 166 -8.37 20.21 -12.14
N LYS A 167 -7.61 20.47 -13.21
CA LYS A 167 -8.12 21.10 -14.44
C LYS A 167 -9.09 20.18 -15.18
N THR A 168 -8.94 18.88 -14.97
CA THR A 168 -9.85 17.85 -15.44
C THR A 168 -10.31 17.04 -14.23
N SER A 169 -11.62 16.86 -14.08
CA SER A 169 -12.22 16.05 -13.05
C SER A 169 -13.43 15.32 -13.60
N ILE A 170 -13.73 14.17 -13.01
CA ILE A 170 -14.99 13.47 -13.31
C ILE A 170 -16.12 14.33 -12.74
N LYS A 171 -16.94 14.90 -13.63
CA LYS A 171 -18.08 15.72 -13.20
C LYS A 171 -19.10 14.84 -12.48
N LEU A 172 -19.32 15.12 -11.20
CA LEU A 172 -20.46 14.56 -10.49
C LEU A 172 -21.75 15.15 -11.06
N GLN A 173 -22.76 14.30 -11.24
CA GLN A 173 -24.07 14.78 -11.65
C GLN A 173 -24.64 15.65 -10.53
N SER A 174 -24.90 16.92 -10.81
CA SER A 174 -25.48 17.88 -9.86
C SER A 174 -26.94 17.57 -9.52
N LYS A 175 -27.63 16.80 -10.37
CA LYS A 175 -29.02 16.40 -10.15
C LYS A 175 -29.08 14.89 -9.92
N HIS A 176 -29.44 14.49 -8.72
CA HIS A 176 -29.80 13.10 -8.45
C HIS A 176 -31.15 12.77 -9.10
N ARG A 177 -31.25 11.58 -9.70
CA ARG A 177 -32.56 11.10 -10.19
C ARG A 177 -33.48 10.98 -8.99
N LYS A 178 -34.70 11.47 -9.11
CA LYS A 178 -35.75 11.19 -8.13
C LYS A 178 -36.00 9.69 -8.11
N GLY A 179 -35.99 9.10 -6.95
CA GLY A 179 -36.33 7.67 -6.80
C GLY A 179 -37.73 7.37 -7.30
N SER A 180 -37.96 6.17 -7.82
CA SER A 180 -39.29 5.70 -8.26
C SER A 180 -40.25 5.38 -7.10
N GLY A 181 -39.80 5.54 -5.84
CA GLY A 181 -40.52 5.09 -4.66
C GLY A 181 -40.35 3.59 -4.37
N LYS A 182 -39.81 2.82 -5.30
CA LYS A 182 -39.52 1.39 -5.07
C LYS A 182 -38.22 1.26 -4.27
N LEU A 183 -38.25 0.47 -3.22
CA LEU A 183 -37.11 0.23 -2.35
C LEU A 183 -36.58 -1.20 -2.53
N LEU A 184 -35.27 -1.33 -2.60
CA LEU A 184 -34.60 -2.61 -2.44
C LEU A 184 -34.32 -2.79 -0.94
N THR A 185 -34.89 -3.82 -0.34
CA THR A 185 -34.69 -4.13 1.08
C THR A 185 -33.76 -5.34 1.20
N LEU A 186 -32.63 -5.18 1.88
CA LEU A 186 -31.75 -6.25 2.28
C LEU A 186 -32.06 -6.62 3.74
N ILE A 187 -32.54 -7.83 3.99
CA ILE A 187 -32.98 -8.28 5.32
C ILE A 187 -32.02 -9.31 5.88
N GLY A 188 -31.59 -9.12 7.14
CA GLY A 188 -30.87 -10.13 7.89
C GLY A 188 -29.48 -10.47 7.38
N ALA A 189 -28.76 -9.51 6.77
CA ALA A 189 -27.43 -9.74 6.24
C ALA A 189 -26.42 -10.10 7.34
N ARG A 190 -25.77 -11.28 7.21
CA ARG A 190 -24.84 -11.87 8.19
C ARG A 190 -23.50 -12.29 7.59
N GLY A 191 -23.25 -12.00 6.31
CA GLY A 191 -21.98 -12.35 5.66
C GLY A 191 -20.81 -11.55 6.21
N ASN A 192 -19.65 -12.18 6.35
CA ASN A 192 -18.42 -11.58 6.84
C ASN A 192 -18.60 -10.90 8.23
N ASN A 193 -18.36 -9.58 8.30
CA ASN A 193 -18.50 -8.80 9.55
C ASN A 193 -19.90 -8.21 9.78
N LEU A 194 -20.88 -8.54 8.95
CA LEU A 194 -22.25 -8.02 9.08
C LEU A 194 -23.00 -8.71 10.21
N LYS A 195 -23.61 -7.91 11.08
CA LYS A 195 -24.30 -8.37 12.30
C LYS A 195 -25.82 -8.30 12.14
N ASN A 196 -26.39 -9.13 11.24
CA ASN A 196 -27.84 -9.24 11.04
C ASN A 196 -28.51 -7.89 10.73
N ILE A 197 -27.87 -7.13 9.83
CA ILE A 197 -28.39 -5.80 9.47
C ILE A 197 -29.53 -5.88 8.46
N THR A 198 -30.48 -4.96 8.59
CA THR A 198 -31.53 -4.72 7.61
C THR A 198 -31.39 -3.28 7.09
N VAL A 199 -31.30 -3.12 5.76
CA VAL A 199 -31.15 -1.82 5.08
C VAL A 199 -32.23 -1.70 4.00
N LYS A 200 -32.79 -0.50 3.86
CA LYS A 200 -33.77 -0.13 2.83
C LYS A 200 -33.17 0.91 1.90
#